data_2c6ae0d72d06e6178eb3a4f6afc42f07
#
_entry.id   2c6ae0d72d06e6178eb3a4f6afc42f07
#
_cell.length_a   1.000
_cell.length_b   1.000
_cell.length_c   1.000
_cell.angle_alpha   90.00
_cell.angle_beta   90.00
_cell.angle_gamma   90.00
#
_symmetry.space_group_name_H-M   'P 1'
#
loop_
_entity.id
_entity.type
_entity.pdbx_description
1 polymer ?
#
loop_
_entity_poly.entity_id
_entity_poly.type
_entity_poly.pdbx_seq_one_letter_code
_entity_poly.pdbx_strand_id
1 'polypeptide(L)'
;MRETPDEIAALQRLLDASVQTDNEHLLAIMTPERRVTAEQMVRALDGMHVLVVATVTADGRPLTSCVDGHLIHGRWHFTTDATATKARHLAARPAVSATHARGDTFGVFTHGTAERLTPDHPDFAEVDAHLTAHYESSPSAWAPDIAYLRIEPRWMLAYAADPATLVAPA
;
A
#
# COMPACT_ATOMS: atom_id res chain seq x y z
N MET A 1 13.29 -1.22 9.30
CA MET A 1 13.13 -0.25 8.21
C MET A 1 14.06 -0.69 7.08
N ARG A 2 13.53 -0.89 5.90
CA ARG A 2 14.26 -1.36 4.68
C ARG A 2 14.57 -0.22 3.75
N GLU A 3 13.74 0.81 3.84
CA GLU A 3 13.81 1.98 2.97
C GLU A 3 15.15 2.69 3.14
N THR A 4 15.73 3.06 2.02
CA THR A 4 16.89 3.95 1.96
C THR A 4 16.50 5.38 2.33
N PRO A 5 17.44 6.25 2.71
CA PRO A 5 17.15 7.67 2.95
C PRO A 5 16.50 8.37 1.75
N ASP A 6 16.88 8.00 0.52
CA ASP A 6 16.31 8.60 -0.71
C ASP A 6 14.85 8.16 -0.92
N GLU A 7 14.52 6.91 -0.60
CA GLU A 7 13.14 6.40 -0.66
C GLU A 7 12.26 7.05 0.40
N ILE A 8 12.76 7.21 1.62
CA ILE A 8 12.06 7.96 2.68
C ILE A 8 11.81 9.41 2.24
N ALA A 9 12.82 10.07 1.66
CA ALA A 9 12.66 11.42 1.17
C ALA A 9 11.67 11.50 -0.01
N ALA A 10 11.65 10.51 -0.90
CA ALA A 10 10.68 10.44 -1.99
C ALA A 10 9.25 10.22 -1.49
N LEU A 11 9.09 9.32 -0.53
CA LEU A 11 7.80 9.07 0.13
C LEU A 11 7.29 10.31 0.86
N GLN A 12 8.18 11.03 1.57
CA GLN A 12 7.79 12.27 2.25
C GLN A 12 7.30 13.33 1.25
N ARG A 13 8.01 13.50 0.12
CA ARG A 13 7.55 14.41 -0.94
C ARG A 13 6.18 14.04 -1.49
N LEU A 14 5.90 12.75 -1.66
CA LEU A 14 4.58 12.28 -2.08
C LEU A 14 3.50 12.62 -1.06
N LEU A 15 3.74 12.36 0.23
CA LEU A 15 2.81 12.70 1.31
C LEU A 15 2.54 14.22 1.36
N ASP A 16 3.59 15.03 1.29
CA ASP A 16 3.48 16.49 1.32
C ASP A 16 2.70 17.02 0.11
N ALA A 17 2.99 16.51 -1.09
CA ALA A 17 2.28 16.89 -2.31
C ALA A 17 0.81 16.48 -2.26
N SER A 18 0.49 15.34 -1.64
CA SER A 18 -0.88 14.83 -1.55
C SER A 18 -1.78 15.63 -0.61
N VAL A 19 -1.19 16.34 0.35
CA VAL A 19 -1.92 17.25 1.25
C VAL A 19 -2.13 18.63 0.62
N GLN A 20 -1.35 19.00 -0.41
CA GLN A 20 -1.52 20.26 -1.12
C GLN A 20 -2.81 20.21 -1.96
N THR A 21 -3.87 20.76 -1.42
CA THR A 21 -5.20 20.77 -2.01
C THR A 21 -5.94 22.05 -1.62
N ASP A 22 -6.90 22.46 -2.43
CA ASP A 22 -7.88 23.50 -2.13
C ASP A 22 -9.14 22.95 -1.40
N ASN A 23 -9.15 21.66 -1.07
CA ASN A 23 -10.22 21.04 -0.30
C ASN A 23 -10.11 21.41 1.19
N GLU A 24 -10.84 22.44 1.59
CA GLU A 24 -10.87 22.96 2.96
C GLU A 24 -11.25 21.89 3.99
N HIS A 25 -12.14 20.96 3.64
CA HIS A 25 -12.54 19.87 4.54
C HIS A 25 -11.36 18.91 4.80
N LEU A 26 -10.60 18.57 3.77
CA LEU A 26 -9.41 17.73 3.93
C LEU A 26 -8.36 18.43 4.81
N LEU A 27 -8.13 19.72 4.57
CA LEU A 27 -7.19 20.52 5.37
C LEU A 27 -7.60 20.63 6.83
N ALA A 28 -8.90 20.69 7.11
CA ALA A 28 -9.43 20.71 8.49
C ALA A 28 -9.20 19.38 9.25
N ILE A 29 -9.14 18.25 8.53
CA ILE A 29 -8.84 16.93 9.11
C ILE A 29 -7.32 16.72 9.22
N MET A 30 -6.58 17.11 8.19
CA MET A 30 -5.13 16.92 8.05
C MET A 30 -4.34 18.09 8.63
N THR A 31 -4.62 18.39 9.90
CA THR A 31 -3.85 19.41 10.61
C THR A 31 -2.38 18.99 10.75
N PRO A 32 -1.44 19.95 10.90
CA PRO A 32 -0.01 19.60 11.05
C PRO A 32 0.26 18.54 12.12
N GLU A 33 -0.49 18.58 13.24
CA GLU A 33 -0.35 17.68 14.38
C GLU A 33 -0.80 16.24 14.08
N ARG A 34 -1.62 16.05 13.04
CA ARG A 34 -2.14 14.74 12.61
C ARG A 34 -1.38 14.14 11.44
N ARG A 35 -0.48 14.90 10.82
CA ARG A 35 0.29 14.42 9.68
C ARG A 35 1.35 13.42 10.14
N VAL A 36 1.38 12.29 9.47
CA VAL A 36 2.37 11.24 9.72
C VAL A 36 3.53 11.44 8.75
N THR A 37 4.75 11.42 9.25
CA THR A 37 5.95 11.46 8.40
C THR A 37 6.16 10.11 7.71
N ALA A 38 6.94 10.12 6.63
CA ALA A 38 7.32 8.90 5.92
C ALA A 38 7.99 7.88 6.85
N GLU A 39 8.90 8.33 7.72
CA GLU A 39 9.58 7.46 8.69
C GLU A 39 8.60 6.86 9.71
N GLN A 40 7.65 7.65 10.22
CA GLN A 40 6.64 7.16 11.15
C GLN A 40 5.74 6.13 10.47
N MET A 41 5.32 6.42 9.22
CA MET A 41 4.46 5.53 8.45
C MET A 41 5.14 4.18 8.17
N VAL A 42 6.38 4.18 7.70
CA VAL A 42 7.15 2.96 7.40
C VAL A 42 7.34 2.12 8.66
N ARG A 43 7.66 2.76 9.79
CA ARG A 43 7.78 2.04 11.08
C ARG A 43 6.45 1.47 11.56
N ALA A 44 5.37 2.24 11.43
CA ALA A 44 4.04 1.80 11.86
C ALA A 44 3.48 0.68 10.98
N LEU A 45 3.93 0.59 9.72
CA LEU A 45 3.45 -0.39 8.73
C LEU A 45 4.50 -1.49 8.46
N ASP A 46 5.42 -1.73 9.37
CA ASP A 46 6.29 -2.90 9.29
C ASP A 46 5.46 -4.18 9.49
N GLY A 47 5.73 -5.20 8.65
CA GLY A 47 4.98 -6.45 8.64
C GLY A 47 3.73 -6.43 7.76
N MET A 48 2.81 -7.36 8.03
CA MET A 48 1.56 -7.54 7.29
C MET A 48 0.43 -6.69 7.88
N HIS A 49 -0.32 -6.05 7.00
CA HIS A 49 -1.51 -5.27 7.37
C HIS A 49 -2.69 -5.62 6.47
N VAL A 50 -3.88 -5.67 7.03
CA VAL A 50 -5.09 -5.77 6.22
C VAL A 50 -5.21 -4.53 5.35
N LEU A 51 -5.14 -4.72 4.04
CA LEU A 51 -5.28 -3.67 3.05
C LEU A 51 -6.59 -3.86 2.29
N VAL A 52 -7.46 -2.86 2.34
CA VAL A 52 -8.69 -2.82 1.53
C VAL A 52 -8.35 -2.25 0.17
N VAL A 53 -8.46 -3.08 -0.87
CA VAL A 53 -8.14 -2.70 -2.26
C VAL A 53 -9.44 -2.53 -3.05
N ALA A 54 -9.63 -1.37 -3.65
CA ALA A 54 -10.74 -1.06 -4.55
C ALA A 54 -10.31 -1.19 -6.01
N THR A 55 -11.05 -1.99 -6.78
CA THR A 55 -10.87 -2.22 -8.21
C THR A 55 -12.15 -1.91 -8.96
N VAL A 56 -12.09 -1.76 -10.27
CA VAL A 56 -13.25 -1.35 -11.09
C VAL A 56 -13.60 -2.41 -12.11
N THR A 57 -14.88 -2.76 -12.20
CA THR A 57 -15.44 -3.66 -13.23
C THR A 57 -15.43 -3.00 -14.62
N ALA A 58 -15.66 -3.80 -15.67
CA ALA A 58 -15.72 -3.27 -17.04
C ALA A 58 -16.84 -2.23 -17.25
N ASP A 59 -17.92 -2.33 -16.49
CA ASP A 59 -19.07 -1.40 -16.50
C ASP A 59 -18.95 -0.26 -15.46
N GLY A 60 -17.75 -0.08 -14.86
CA GLY A 60 -17.45 1.06 -14.01
C GLY A 60 -17.84 0.91 -12.54
N ARG A 61 -18.33 -0.25 -12.10
CA ARG A 61 -18.67 -0.47 -10.68
C ARG A 61 -17.43 -0.68 -9.82
N PRO A 62 -17.26 0.02 -8.68
CA PRO A 62 -16.20 -0.24 -7.73
C PRO A 62 -16.47 -1.53 -6.95
N LEU A 63 -15.44 -2.34 -6.76
CA LEU A 63 -15.46 -3.52 -5.89
C LEU A 63 -14.27 -3.45 -4.93
N THR A 64 -14.51 -3.79 -3.67
CA THR A 64 -13.46 -3.87 -2.66
C THR A 64 -13.14 -5.31 -2.27
N SER A 65 -11.90 -5.54 -1.88
CA SER A 65 -11.43 -6.81 -1.30
C SER A 65 -10.40 -6.51 -0.23
N CYS A 66 -10.36 -7.32 0.81
CA CYS A 66 -9.24 -7.32 1.75
C CYS A 66 -8.14 -8.23 1.22
N VAL A 67 -6.91 -7.79 1.41
CA VAL A 67 -5.69 -8.55 1.09
C VAL A 67 -4.66 -8.32 2.20
N ASP A 68 -3.70 -9.22 2.30
CA ASP A 68 -2.52 -9.04 3.15
C ASP A 68 -1.56 -8.10 2.45
N GLY A 69 -1.52 -6.86 2.92
CA GLY A 69 -0.69 -5.80 2.36
C GLY A 69 0.63 -5.66 3.13
N HIS A 70 1.71 -5.50 2.40
CA HIS A 70 3.04 -5.21 2.93
C HIS A 70 3.54 -3.90 2.35
N LEU A 71 3.97 -2.98 3.20
CA LEU A 71 4.63 -1.76 2.74
C LEU A 71 6.13 -2.04 2.58
N ILE A 72 6.62 -2.01 1.35
CA ILE A 72 8.02 -2.28 1.01
C ILE A 72 8.49 -1.13 0.10
N HIS A 73 9.59 -0.48 0.44
CA HIS A 73 10.13 0.67 -0.29
C HIS A 73 9.08 1.77 -0.55
N GLY A 74 8.22 2.02 0.46
CA GLY A 74 7.17 3.02 0.39
C GLY A 74 5.98 2.68 -0.52
N ARG A 75 5.89 1.44 -1.00
CA ARG A 75 4.84 0.95 -1.90
C ARG A 75 4.11 -0.24 -1.29
N TRP A 76 2.80 -0.30 -1.51
CA TRP A 76 2.01 -1.45 -1.10
C TRP A 76 2.23 -2.63 -2.05
N HIS A 77 2.52 -3.78 -1.46
CA HIS A 77 2.62 -5.07 -2.15
C HIS A 77 1.60 -6.04 -1.57
N PHE A 78 1.02 -6.85 -2.42
CA PHE A 78 0.15 -7.95 -2.01
C PHE A 78 0.15 -9.06 -3.06
N THR A 79 -0.24 -10.27 -2.66
CA THR A 79 -0.38 -11.39 -3.58
C THR A 79 -1.83 -11.86 -3.63
N THR A 80 -2.20 -12.48 -4.74
CA THR A 80 -3.51 -13.10 -4.92
C THR A 80 -3.43 -14.12 -6.04
N ASP A 81 -4.34 -15.10 -6.06
CA ASP A 81 -4.51 -15.97 -7.21
C ASP A 81 -4.77 -15.13 -8.47
N ALA A 82 -4.07 -15.40 -9.57
CA ALA A 82 -4.18 -14.64 -10.82
C ALA A 82 -5.58 -14.75 -11.46
N THR A 83 -6.35 -15.79 -11.12
CA THR A 83 -7.73 -15.96 -11.56
C THR A 83 -8.74 -15.18 -10.72
N ALA A 84 -8.32 -14.63 -9.58
CA ALA A 84 -9.18 -13.83 -8.72
C ALA A 84 -9.73 -12.60 -9.45
N THR A 85 -10.96 -12.21 -9.11
CA THR A 85 -11.64 -11.07 -9.75
C THR A 85 -10.80 -9.79 -9.68
N LYS A 86 -10.18 -9.50 -8.53
CA LYS A 86 -9.32 -8.33 -8.36
C LYS A 86 -8.09 -8.35 -9.28
N ALA A 87 -7.44 -9.51 -9.44
CA ALA A 87 -6.28 -9.66 -10.33
C ALA A 87 -6.68 -9.40 -11.79
N ARG A 88 -7.79 -9.97 -12.27
CA ARG A 88 -8.31 -9.73 -13.62
C ARG A 88 -8.72 -8.28 -13.84
N HIS A 89 -9.30 -7.61 -12.83
CA HIS A 89 -9.63 -6.19 -12.92
C HIS A 89 -8.36 -5.35 -13.09
N LEU A 90 -7.35 -5.59 -12.27
CA LEU A 90 -6.11 -4.81 -12.28
C LEU A 90 -5.29 -5.06 -13.55
N ALA A 91 -5.31 -6.28 -14.10
CA ALA A 91 -4.67 -6.57 -15.38
C ALA A 91 -5.31 -5.78 -16.56
N ALA A 92 -6.63 -5.60 -16.52
CA ALA A 92 -7.36 -4.89 -17.58
C ALA A 92 -7.45 -3.37 -17.35
N ARG A 93 -7.48 -2.93 -16.10
CA ARG A 93 -7.64 -1.54 -15.64
C ARG A 93 -6.82 -1.34 -14.38
N PRO A 94 -5.55 -0.90 -14.52
CA PRO A 94 -4.60 -0.90 -13.42
C PRO A 94 -4.85 0.20 -12.37
N ALA A 95 -5.78 1.14 -12.62
CA ALA A 95 -6.14 2.14 -11.62
C ALA A 95 -6.69 1.46 -10.35
N VAL A 96 -6.17 1.85 -9.20
CA VAL A 96 -6.45 1.22 -7.92
C VAL A 96 -6.45 2.25 -6.79
N SER A 97 -7.32 2.02 -5.82
CA SER A 97 -7.27 2.69 -4.53
C SER A 97 -7.09 1.65 -3.43
N ALA A 98 -6.32 1.99 -2.42
CA ALA A 98 -6.09 1.11 -1.29
C ALA A 98 -6.15 1.89 0.03
N THR A 99 -6.66 1.24 1.06
CA THR A 99 -6.79 1.83 2.40
C THR A 99 -6.39 0.82 3.46
N HIS A 100 -5.51 1.25 4.38
CA HIS A 100 -5.31 0.62 5.67
C HIS A 100 -5.81 1.55 6.76
N ALA A 101 -6.54 1.04 7.75
CA ALA A 101 -7.00 1.82 8.89
C ALA A 101 -6.95 1.02 10.19
N ARG A 102 -6.56 1.67 11.28
CA ARG A 102 -6.63 1.15 12.65
C ARG A 102 -7.68 1.96 13.41
N GLY A 103 -8.94 1.54 13.29
CA GLY A 103 -10.07 2.30 13.82
C GLY A 103 -10.11 3.72 13.25
N ASP A 104 -10.29 4.69 14.13
CA ASP A 104 -10.27 6.14 13.85
C ASP A 104 -8.92 6.81 14.19
N THR A 105 -7.96 6.02 14.68
CA THR A 105 -6.71 6.56 15.24
C THR A 105 -5.58 6.66 14.23
N PHE A 106 -5.58 5.83 13.19
CA PHE A 106 -4.56 5.83 12.14
C PHE A 106 -5.16 5.39 10.81
N GLY A 107 -4.82 6.06 9.73
CA GLY A 107 -5.24 5.71 8.39
C GLY A 107 -4.22 6.07 7.33
N VAL A 108 -4.09 5.18 6.33
CA VAL A 108 -3.29 5.42 5.12
C VAL A 108 -4.18 5.16 3.92
N PHE A 109 -4.27 6.15 3.04
CA PHE A 109 -5.03 6.10 1.79
C PHE A 109 -4.07 6.25 0.62
N THR A 110 -4.22 5.40 -0.37
CA THR A 110 -3.34 5.38 -1.53
C THR A 110 -4.16 5.31 -2.81
N HIS A 111 -3.87 6.17 -3.77
CA HIS A 111 -4.40 6.09 -5.13
C HIS A 111 -3.24 5.98 -6.11
N GLY A 112 -3.34 5.07 -7.06
CA GLY A 112 -2.25 4.83 -8.01
C GLY A 112 -2.61 3.82 -9.08
N THR A 113 -1.59 3.13 -9.55
CA THR A 113 -1.72 2.06 -10.54
C THR A 113 -1.08 0.78 -10.02
N ALA A 114 -1.79 -0.34 -10.20
CA ALA A 114 -1.24 -1.65 -9.90
C ALA A 114 -0.32 -2.11 -11.03
N GLU A 115 0.81 -2.68 -10.64
CA GLU A 115 1.76 -3.33 -11.51
C GLU A 115 1.92 -4.79 -11.07
N ARG A 116 1.98 -5.72 -12.03
CA ARG A 116 2.31 -7.11 -11.76
C ARG A 116 3.82 -7.29 -11.81
N LEU A 117 4.39 -7.78 -10.73
CA LEU A 117 5.79 -8.19 -10.67
C LEU A 117 5.87 -9.63 -11.18
N THR A 118 6.62 -9.83 -12.26
CA THR A 118 6.93 -11.15 -12.82
C THR A 118 8.31 -11.60 -12.38
N PRO A 119 8.68 -12.90 -12.43
CA PRO A 119 9.98 -13.38 -11.96
C PRO A 119 11.21 -12.72 -12.62
N ASP A 120 11.04 -12.13 -13.78
CA ASP A 120 12.07 -11.34 -14.48
C ASP A 120 12.09 -9.86 -14.10
N HIS A 121 11.13 -9.40 -13.27
CA HIS A 121 11.13 -8.03 -12.74
C HIS A 121 12.28 -7.85 -11.73
N PRO A 122 13.07 -6.75 -11.80
CA PRO A 122 14.24 -6.56 -10.93
C PRO A 122 13.91 -6.63 -9.43
N ASP A 123 12.74 -6.18 -9.01
CA ASP A 123 12.35 -6.16 -7.61
C ASP A 123 11.67 -7.46 -7.13
N PHE A 124 11.38 -8.41 -8.05
CA PHE A 124 10.63 -9.63 -7.71
C PHE A 124 11.31 -10.45 -6.63
N ALA A 125 12.61 -10.71 -6.77
CA ALA A 125 13.36 -11.57 -5.86
C ALA A 125 13.37 -11.02 -4.42
N GLU A 126 13.47 -9.70 -4.26
CA GLU A 126 13.44 -9.07 -2.94
C GLU A 126 12.05 -9.14 -2.31
N VAL A 127 11.00 -8.86 -3.09
CA VAL A 127 9.62 -8.93 -2.62
C VAL A 127 9.25 -10.37 -2.25
N ASP A 128 9.60 -11.36 -3.08
CA ASP A 128 9.37 -12.78 -2.78
C ASP A 128 10.11 -13.23 -1.52
N ALA A 129 11.37 -12.83 -1.35
CA ALA A 129 12.15 -13.14 -0.15
C ALA A 129 11.51 -12.52 1.12
N HIS A 130 11.00 -11.28 1.03
CA HIS A 130 10.30 -10.65 2.14
C HIS A 130 9.02 -11.43 2.52
N LEU A 131 8.19 -11.77 1.53
CA LEU A 131 6.95 -12.50 1.77
C LEU A 131 7.25 -13.92 2.26
N THR A 132 8.27 -14.58 1.71
CA THR A 132 8.71 -15.90 2.16
C THR A 132 9.14 -15.88 3.63
N ALA A 133 9.88 -14.85 4.05
CA ALA A 133 10.29 -14.70 5.45
C ALA A 133 9.10 -14.48 6.39
N HIS A 134 8.05 -13.81 5.92
CA HIS A 134 6.85 -13.57 6.71
C HIS A 134 5.95 -14.81 6.81
N TYR A 135 5.74 -15.51 5.67
CA TYR A 135 4.79 -16.63 5.58
C TYR A 135 5.47 -18.02 5.73
N GLU A 136 6.77 -18.08 5.94
CA GLU A 136 7.57 -19.31 6.02
C GLU A 136 7.55 -20.15 4.72
N SER A 137 6.98 -19.60 3.65
CA SER A 137 6.94 -20.20 2.32
C SER A 137 6.73 -19.14 1.25
N SER A 138 7.35 -19.33 0.05
CA SER A 138 7.11 -18.42 -1.06
C SER A 138 5.64 -18.48 -1.49
N PRO A 139 4.97 -17.33 -1.69
CA PRO A 139 3.62 -17.29 -2.26
C PRO A 139 3.51 -18.03 -3.60
N SER A 140 4.56 -18.08 -4.40
CA SER A 140 4.58 -18.84 -5.66
C SER A 140 4.30 -20.34 -5.48
N ALA A 141 4.48 -20.88 -4.28
CA ALA A 141 4.18 -22.28 -3.97
C ALA A 141 2.71 -22.54 -3.57
N TRP A 142 1.90 -21.50 -3.35
CA TRP A 142 0.55 -21.65 -2.83
C TRP A 142 -0.49 -22.06 -3.89
N ALA A 143 -0.26 -21.64 -5.15
CA ALA A 143 -1.12 -22.00 -6.27
C ALA A 143 -0.31 -21.94 -7.58
N PRO A 144 -0.83 -22.55 -8.67
CA PRO A 144 -0.12 -22.61 -9.96
C PRO A 144 0.21 -21.25 -10.57
N ASP A 145 -0.58 -20.22 -10.29
CA ASP A 145 -0.34 -18.86 -10.78
C ASP A 145 -0.74 -17.82 -9.72
N ILE A 146 0.25 -17.34 -8.98
CA ILE A 146 0.09 -16.25 -8.01
C ILE A 146 0.53 -14.94 -8.65
N ALA A 147 -0.35 -13.96 -8.66
CA ALA A 147 -0.04 -12.60 -9.06
C ALA A 147 0.58 -11.85 -7.87
N TYR A 148 1.83 -11.41 -8.03
CA TYR A 148 2.48 -10.45 -7.15
C TYR A 148 2.14 -9.07 -7.69
N LEU A 149 1.52 -8.25 -6.87
CA LEU A 149 1.01 -6.95 -7.26
C LEU A 149 1.64 -5.86 -6.39
N ARG A 150 2.08 -4.79 -7.03
CA ARG A 150 2.59 -3.58 -6.42
C ARG A 150 1.69 -2.41 -6.78
N ILE A 151 1.44 -1.51 -5.84
CA ILE A 151 0.75 -0.25 -6.13
C ILE A 151 1.81 0.85 -6.26
N GLU A 152 1.94 1.41 -7.46
CA GLU A 152 2.70 2.64 -7.71
C GLU A 152 1.85 3.84 -7.33
N PRO A 153 2.16 4.51 -6.21
CA PRO A 153 1.31 5.56 -5.70
C PRO A 153 1.50 6.86 -6.48
N ARG A 154 0.40 7.49 -6.84
CA ARG A 154 0.38 8.86 -7.39
C ARG A 154 -0.11 9.87 -6.36
N TRP A 155 -0.82 9.39 -5.38
CA TRP A 155 -1.33 10.15 -4.27
C TRP A 155 -1.36 9.23 -3.04
N MET A 156 -0.86 9.73 -1.91
CA MET A 156 -0.87 8.99 -0.66
C MET A 156 -1.04 9.94 0.51
N LEU A 157 -1.94 9.60 1.40
CA LEU A 157 -2.21 10.38 2.59
C LEU A 157 -2.12 9.47 3.81
N ALA A 158 -1.41 9.92 4.83
CA ALA A 158 -1.32 9.24 6.11
C ALA A 158 -1.66 10.20 7.24
N TYR A 159 -2.57 9.81 8.11
CA TYR A 159 -2.89 10.57 9.31
C TYR A 159 -2.90 9.68 10.55
N ALA A 160 -2.65 10.30 11.70
CA ALA A 160 -2.89 9.69 13.00
C ALA A 160 -3.52 10.70 13.96
N ALA A 161 -4.32 10.19 14.91
CA ALA A 161 -4.84 11.02 16.01
C ALA A 161 -3.68 11.58 16.85
N ASP A 162 -2.64 10.77 17.06
CA ASP A 162 -1.38 11.15 17.67
C ASP A 162 -0.21 10.41 16.98
N PRO A 163 0.49 11.06 16.02
CA PRO A 163 1.61 10.45 15.31
C PRO A 163 2.78 10.02 16.22
N ALA A 164 2.94 10.61 17.40
CA ALA A 164 4.01 10.25 18.33
C ALA A 164 3.80 8.85 18.96
N THR A 165 2.57 8.36 18.97
CA THR A 165 2.21 7.05 19.52
C THR A 165 2.25 5.93 18.46
N LEU A 166 2.54 6.25 17.19
CA LEU A 166 2.66 5.27 16.13
C LEU A 166 3.90 4.40 16.34
N VAL A 167 3.66 3.19 16.79
CA VAL A 167 4.68 2.13 16.89
C VAL A 167 4.32 0.99 15.94
N ALA A 168 5.32 0.20 15.55
CA ALA A 168 5.07 -1.05 14.86
C ALA A 168 4.13 -1.92 15.70
N PRO A 169 3.25 -2.70 15.08
CA PRO A 169 2.47 -3.70 15.82
C PRO A 169 3.42 -4.66 16.55
N ALA A 170 3.02 -5.06 17.75
CA ALA A 170 3.74 -6.04 18.55
C ALA A 170 3.68 -7.43 17.90
#